data_8a596dc7346db3e010c80bc54ed47780
#
_entry.id   8a596dc7346db3e010c80bc54ed47780
#
_cell.length_a   1.000
_cell.length_b   1.000
_cell.length_c   1.000
_cell.angle_alpha   90.00
_cell.angle_beta   90.00
_cell.angle_gamma   90.00
#
_symmetry.space_group_name_H-M   'P 1'
#
loop_
_entity.id
_entity.type
_entity.pdbx_description
1 polymer ?
#
loop_
_entity_poly.entity_id
_entity_poly.type
_entity_poly.pdbx_seq_one_letter_code
_entity_poly.pdbx_strand_id
1 'polypeptide(L)'
;MKKFLFISAATLCISFPTFAGDYLTNTNQNAAFLRMIARGASIDIDGVYSNPAGLSFLSHEGFYLSLTGQSAYQTREIDANFPLFKQADGTNSSRLYKGTASAPFIPSFQGLYKKDNWVISASFAITGGGGKASFSNGLPMFDALAMGMITKQTDGQVTPQMYDINTSMDGKQYIYGVQLGLSYKINDWLSVFAGGRMNYFTGGYEGYLKTELKNDYTQIGQMMGLPDGKTLASIDLDCKQTGWGITPIIGADLKFNKLNIGLKYEFKANLNLENITEKMDLINVDRKYLADYEDGVNTPSDIPSMFSAAIGYEILPTLRASVEYHFFDDKHAGMANVTLPDGTSVAKQKTLKHGTHEYLAGMEWDITKRLTVSSGFQKTNYGLSNDFQTDTSFSCDSYSLGFGARVNLTQAWSIDVAYFWTHYNKYTKETDSYNGTGLKGSDIYNRTNKVFGLSLNYKF
;
A
#
# COMPACT_ATOMS: atom_id res chain seq x y z
N MET A 1 7.36 32.28 -41.63
CA MET A 1 7.62 31.10 -40.80
C MET A 1 7.04 31.31 -39.38
N LYS A 2 5.69 31.28 -39.26
CA LYS A 2 4.96 31.41 -37.99
C LYS A 2 3.87 30.34 -37.95
N LYS A 3 4.24 29.04 -38.03
CA LYS A 3 3.29 27.93 -38.01
C LYS A 3 3.92 26.66 -37.38
N PHE A 4 4.56 26.78 -36.21
CA PHE A 4 5.07 25.60 -35.49
C PHE A 4 4.43 25.38 -34.12
N LEU A 5 3.24 25.94 -33.88
CA LEU A 5 2.63 25.86 -32.53
C LEU A 5 1.29 25.16 -32.47
N PHE A 6 0.80 24.54 -33.55
CA PHE A 6 -0.42 23.74 -33.52
C PHE A 6 -0.32 22.56 -34.47
N ILE A 7 0.40 21.52 -34.08
CA ILE A 7 0.25 20.22 -34.71
C ILE A 7 -0.54 19.34 -33.74
N SER A 8 -1.69 18.94 -34.29
CA SER A 8 -2.66 18.03 -33.71
C SER A 8 -2.03 16.94 -32.86
N ALA A 9 -2.29 17.00 -31.58
CA ALA A 9 -2.14 15.90 -30.65
C ALA A 9 -3.05 14.76 -31.11
N ALA A 10 -2.47 13.78 -31.81
CA ALA A 10 -3.05 12.46 -31.85
C ALA A 10 -3.02 11.95 -30.39
N THR A 11 -4.19 11.70 -29.89
CA THR A 11 -4.62 11.26 -28.58
C THR A 11 -3.63 10.29 -27.91
N LEU A 12 -2.61 10.79 -27.23
CA LEU A 12 -2.01 10.09 -26.12
C LEU A 12 -2.79 10.56 -24.90
N CYS A 13 -3.85 9.82 -24.55
CA CYS A 13 -4.45 9.91 -23.24
C CYS A 13 -3.44 9.32 -22.25
N ILE A 14 -2.48 10.13 -21.83
CA ILE A 14 -1.63 9.84 -20.70
C ILE A 14 -2.42 10.32 -19.49
N SER A 15 -3.35 9.50 -19.03
CA SER A 15 -3.79 9.61 -17.67
C SER A 15 -2.60 9.18 -16.83
N PHE A 16 -1.96 10.12 -16.13
CA PHE A 16 -1.14 9.78 -14.99
C PHE A 16 -2.07 9.05 -14.04
N PRO A 17 -1.85 7.76 -13.73
CA PRO A 17 -2.73 7.05 -12.84
C PRO A 17 -2.71 7.76 -11.49
N THR A 18 -3.84 8.32 -11.12
CA THR A 18 -4.05 8.83 -9.76
C THR A 18 -3.94 7.68 -8.79
N PHE A 19 -3.08 7.82 -7.81
CA PHE A 19 -2.62 6.75 -6.94
C PHE A 19 -3.50 6.60 -5.72
N ALA A 20 -4.70 6.19 -5.92
CA ALA A 20 -5.51 5.76 -4.83
C ALA A 20 -5.84 4.28 -5.05
N GLY A 21 -5.52 3.43 -4.10
CA GLY A 21 -6.00 2.07 -4.09
C GLY A 21 -5.02 1.00 -4.56
N ASP A 22 -3.80 0.99 -4.03
CA ASP A 22 -2.94 -0.16 -4.13
C ASP A 22 -2.86 -0.84 -2.76
N TYR A 23 -3.69 -1.87 -2.52
CA TYR A 23 -3.63 -2.78 -1.35
C TYR A 23 -3.23 -2.11 -0.05
N LEU A 24 -4.00 -1.12 0.36
CA LEU A 24 -3.64 -0.26 1.48
C LEU A 24 -3.99 -0.85 2.84
N THR A 25 -4.58 -2.05 2.91
CA THR A 25 -5.04 -2.62 4.16
C THR A 25 -3.88 -3.24 4.96
N ASN A 26 -3.61 -2.67 6.13
CA ASN A 26 -2.62 -3.19 7.07
C ASN A 26 -3.30 -4.07 8.12
N THR A 27 -3.02 -5.36 8.10
CA THR A 27 -3.50 -6.33 9.10
C THR A 27 -2.57 -6.42 10.33
N ASN A 28 -1.34 -5.93 10.21
CA ASN A 28 -0.29 -5.95 11.24
C ASN A 28 -0.42 -4.82 12.26
N GLN A 29 -1.55 -4.69 12.92
CA GLN A 29 -1.83 -3.55 13.82
C GLN A 29 -1.28 -3.72 15.25
N ASN A 30 -0.65 -4.86 15.58
CA ASN A 30 -0.09 -5.14 16.89
C ASN A 30 1.19 -5.97 16.77
N ALA A 31 2.12 -5.85 17.73
CA ALA A 31 3.34 -6.67 17.74
C ALA A 31 3.04 -8.17 17.94
N ALA A 32 1.90 -8.54 18.52
CA ALA A 32 1.46 -9.93 18.60
C ALA A 32 1.26 -10.55 17.21
N PHE A 33 0.70 -9.80 16.24
CA PHE A 33 0.62 -10.24 14.85
C PHE A 33 2.01 -10.40 14.23
N LEU A 34 2.89 -9.43 14.40
CA LEU A 34 4.24 -9.47 13.82
C LEU A 34 5.04 -10.70 14.30
N ARG A 35 4.83 -11.15 15.55
CA ARG A 35 5.55 -12.29 16.11
C ARG A 35 4.91 -13.65 15.80
N MET A 36 3.60 -13.72 15.51
CA MET A 36 2.88 -14.99 15.30
C MET A 36 1.96 -14.98 14.08
N ILE A 37 1.80 -13.93 13.36
CA ILE A 37 1.08 -13.74 12.08
C ILE A 37 -0.40 -14.26 12.10
N ALA A 38 -0.69 -15.55 12.34
CA ALA A 38 -2.04 -16.12 12.32
C ALA A 38 -2.76 -15.88 13.67
N ARG A 39 -3.43 -14.73 13.81
CA ARG A 39 -4.05 -14.27 15.06
C ARG A 39 -5.59 -14.38 15.10
N GLY A 40 -6.23 -14.73 13.97
CA GLY A 40 -7.69 -14.75 13.84
C GLY A 40 -8.44 -15.76 14.73
N ALA A 41 -7.73 -16.75 15.30
CA ALA A 41 -8.28 -17.67 16.32
C ALA A 41 -7.66 -17.45 17.71
N SER A 42 -6.92 -16.36 17.93
CA SER A 42 -6.32 -16.05 19.24
C SER A 42 -7.31 -15.28 20.12
N ILE A 43 -7.36 -15.64 21.42
CA ILE A 43 -8.18 -14.97 22.43
C ILE A 43 -7.25 -14.15 23.31
N ASP A 44 -6.95 -12.92 22.88
CA ASP A 44 -6.02 -11.99 23.55
C ASP A 44 -6.42 -10.56 23.22
N ILE A 45 -5.74 -9.54 23.78
CA ILE A 45 -6.05 -8.12 23.59
C ILE A 45 -5.99 -7.70 22.10
N ASP A 46 -5.07 -8.22 21.32
CA ASP A 46 -4.96 -7.95 19.87
C ASP A 46 -6.16 -8.49 19.06
N GLY A 47 -7.00 -9.33 19.67
CA GLY A 47 -8.30 -9.74 19.15
C GLY A 47 -9.25 -8.57 18.90
N VAL A 48 -9.04 -7.38 19.48
CA VAL A 48 -9.83 -6.18 19.15
C VAL A 48 -9.84 -5.94 17.63
N TYR A 49 -8.75 -6.24 16.95
CA TYR A 49 -8.69 -6.20 15.49
C TYR A 49 -8.83 -7.60 14.85
N SER A 50 -8.04 -8.58 15.30
CA SER A 50 -7.89 -9.86 14.60
C SER A 50 -9.08 -10.81 14.81
N ASN A 51 -9.63 -10.90 16.03
CA ASN A 51 -10.73 -11.80 16.41
C ASN A 51 -11.66 -11.15 17.46
N PRO A 52 -12.42 -10.11 17.08
CA PRO A 52 -13.18 -9.35 18.06
C PRO A 52 -14.29 -10.16 18.74
N ALA A 53 -14.87 -11.17 18.08
CA ALA A 53 -15.84 -12.07 18.70
C ALA A 53 -15.21 -12.93 19.82
N GLY A 54 -13.96 -13.38 19.65
CA GLY A 54 -13.24 -14.18 20.63
C GLY A 54 -12.96 -13.48 21.95
N LEU A 55 -13.04 -12.14 22.00
CA LEU A 55 -12.81 -11.35 23.22
C LEU A 55 -13.75 -11.72 24.36
N SER A 56 -14.98 -12.19 24.05
CA SER A 56 -15.94 -12.62 25.06
C SER A 56 -15.48 -13.85 25.85
N PHE A 57 -14.51 -14.60 25.31
CA PHE A 57 -13.92 -15.78 25.95
C PHE A 57 -12.66 -15.47 26.77
N LEU A 58 -12.24 -14.21 26.89
CA LEU A 58 -11.16 -13.80 27.80
C LEU A 58 -11.48 -14.27 29.22
N SER A 59 -10.49 -14.78 29.94
CA SER A 59 -10.67 -15.45 31.23
C SER A 59 -10.97 -14.51 32.40
N HIS A 60 -10.59 -13.24 32.29
CA HIS A 60 -10.78 -12.25 33.35
C HIS A 60 -11.74 -11.16 32.88
N GLU A 61 -12.52 -10.63 33.80
CA GLU A 61 -13.31 -9.42 33.61
C GLU A 61 -12.42 -8.19 33.87
N GLY A 62 -12.86 -7.00 33.43
CA GLY A 62 -12.15 -5.74 33.62
C GLY A 62 -11.58 -5.17 32.34
N PHE A 63 -10.61 -4.30 32.49
CA PHE A 63 -9.99 -3.57 31.40
C PHE A 63 -8.76 -4.30 30.85
N TYR A 64 -8.60 -4.25 29.53
CA TYR A 64 -7.39 -4.67 28.82
C TYR A 64 -6.97 -3.52 27.91
N LEU A 65 -5.69 -3.21 27.90
CA LEU A 65 -5.11 -2.15 27.10
C LEU A 65 -3.84 -2.65 26.41
N SER A 66 -3.61 -2.23 25.18
CA SER A 66 -2.36 -2.45 24.46
C SER A 66 -1.94 -1.19 23.73
N LEU A 67 -0.71 -0.77 23.95
CA LEU A 67 -0.04 0.28 23.20
C LEU A 67 1.05 -0.38 22.35
N THR A 68 1.04 -0.12 21.06
CA THR A 68 2.02 -0.66 20.13
C THR A 68 2.71 0.45 19.38
N GLY A 69 4.02 0.33 19.23
CA GLY A 69 4.84 1.08 18.29
C GLY A 69 5.50 0.12 17.31
N GLN A 70 5.44 0.46 16.02
CA GLN A 70 6.13 -0.29 14.97
C GLN A 70 7.04 0.65 14.20
N SER A 71 8.12 0.10 13.65
CA SER A 71 9.05 0.79 12.75
C SER A 71 9.17 -0.03 11.48
N ALA A 72 8.80 0.55 10.34
CA ALA A 72 8.79 -0.12 9.04
C ALA A 72 9.77 0.52 8.05
N TYR A 73 10.50 -0.33 7.34
CA TYR A 73 11.48 0.04 6.32
C TYR A 73 11.23 -0.75 5.05
N GLN A 74 11.01 -0.04 3.95
CA GLN A 74 10.73 -0.63 2.65
C GLN A 74 11.64 -0.03 1.59
N THR A 75 12.01 -0.84 0.60
CA THR A 75 12.53 -0.36 -0.67
C THR A 75 11.57 -0.74 -1.79
N ARG A 76 11.51 0.10 -2.81
CA ARG A 76 10.78 -0.15 -4.06
C ARG A 76 11.77 0.05 -5.20
N GLU A 77 11.91 -0.95 -6.07
CA GLU A 77 12.86 -0.92 -7.16
C GLU A 77 12.14 -1.23 -8.47
N ILE A 78 12.47 -0.47 -9.50
CA ILE A 78 12.00 -0.67 -10.87
C ILE A 78 13.23 -0.70 -11.75
N ASP A 79 13.54 -1.88 -12.32
CA ASP A 79 14.59 -2.02 -13.33
C ASP A 79 13.91 -1.92 -14.69
N ALA A 80 14.00 -0.72 -15.28
CA ALA A 80 13.30 -0.35 -16.50
C ALA A 80 14.20 -0.49 -17.71
N ASN A 81 13.71 -1.16 -18.76
CA ASN A 81 14.42 -1.31 -20.04
C ASN A 81 13.64 -0.60 -21.16
N PHE A 82 14.23 0.44 -21.74
CA PHE A 82 13.61 1.25 -22.78
C PHE A 82 14.66 1.73 -23.81
N PRO A 83 14.40 1.61 -25.14
CA PRO A 83 15.40 1.92 -26.17
C PRO A 83 15.97 3.33 -26.12
N LEU A 84 15.16 4.35 -25.73
CA LEU A 84 15.62 5.73 -25.68
C LEU A 84 16.60 5.96 -24.52
N PHE A 85 16.62 5.14 -23.48
CA PHE A 85 17.66 5.21 -22.44
C PHE A 85 19.05 4.93 -23.02
N LYS A 86 19.16 3.95 -23.96
CA LYS A 86 20.41 3.71 -24.65
C LYS A 86 20.87 4.91 -25.49
N GLN A 87 19.94 5.62 -26.11
CA GLN A 87 20.28 6.84 -26.85
C GLN A 87 20.79 7.94 -25.92
N ALA A 88 20.18 8.10 -24.73
CA ALA A 88 20.61 9.09 -23.75
C ALA A 88 21.98 8.78 -23.14
N ASP A 89 22.21 7.50 -22.74
CA ASP A 89 23.36 7.07 -21.95
C ASP A 89 24.52 6.52 -22.81
N GLY A 90 24.26 6.28 -24.11
CA GLY A 90 25.24 5.77 -25.06
C GLY A 90 25.53 4.28 -24.99
N THR A 91 25.23 3.60 -23.91
CA THR A 91 25.64 2.20 -23.68
C THR A 91 24.53 1.27 -23.23
N ASN A 92 23.61 1.69 -22.37
CA ASN A 92 22.66 0.80 -21.72
C ASN A 92 21.20 1.24 -21.89
N SER A 93 20.32 0.30 -22.28
CA SER A 93 18.88 0.53 -22.35
C SER A 93 18.16 0.30 -20.99
N SER A 94 18.88 -0.13 -19.97
CA SER A 94 18.36 -0.44 -18.66
C SER A 94 18.74 0.61 -17.62
N ARG A 95 17.77 1.08 -16.83
CA ARG A 95 17.96 2.01 -15.71
C ARG A 95 17.27 1.49 -14.45
N LEU A 96 17.96 1.54 -13.31
CA LEU A 96 17.39 1.20 -12.01
C LEU A 96 16.87 2.46 -11.31
N TYR A 97 15.58 2.47 -11.03
CA TYR A 97 14.92 3.48 -10.22
C TYR A 97 14.64 2.90 -8.83
N LYS A 98 15.12 3.58 -7.80
CA LYS A 98 15.02 3.10 -6.43
C LYS A 98 14.31 4.11 -5.56
N GLY A 99 13.19 3.67 -4.98
CA GLY A 99 12.46 4.37 -3.95
C GLY A 99 12.70 3.78 -2.58
N THR A 100 12.75 4.62 -1.57
CA THR A 100 12.77 4.23 -0.17
C THR A 100 11.50 4.70 0.51
N ALA A 101 10.89 3.81 1.31
CA ALA A 101 9.78 4.17 2.15
C ALA A 101 10.11 3.81 3.60
N SER A 102 9.99 4.77 4.50
CA SER A 102 10.19 4.56 5.91
C SER A 102 9.06 5.15 6.72
N ALA A 103 8.62 4.39 7.70
CA ALA A 103 7.71 4.86 8.74
C ALA A 103 8.38 4.53 10.09
N PRO A 104 9.18 5.45 10.65
CA PRO A 104 9.99 5.18 11.82
C PRO A 104 9.15 4.90 13.07
N PHE A 105 7.92 5.41 13.11
CA PHE A 105 6.99 5.13 14.19
C PHE A 105 5.55 5.05 13.69
N ILE A 106 4.96 3.86 13.84
CA ILE A 106 3.56 3.57 13.51
C ILE A 106 2.86 3.20 14.81
N PRO A 107 2.07 4.11 15.41
CA PRO A 107 1.37 3.84 16.65
C PRO A 107 0.11 3.03 16.40
N SER A 108 -0.25 2.19 17.38
CA SER A 108 -1.60 1.66 17.51
C SER A 108 -2.00 1.52 18.98
N PHE A 109 -3.27 1.61 19.22
CA PHE A 109 -3.90 1.44 20.52
C PHE A 109 -5.05 0.45 20.40
N GLN A 110 -5.15 -0.47 21.35
CA GLN A 110 -6.27 -1.37 21.50
C GLN A 110 -6.72 -1.38 22.94
N GLY A 111 -8.01 -1.30 23.18
CA GLY A 111 -8.60 -1.32 24.49
C GLY A 111 -9.93 -2.05 24.51
N LEU A 112 -10.23 -2.71 25.61
CA LEU A 112 -11.54 -3.33 25.82
C LEU A 112 -11.92 -3.32 27.30
N TYR A 113 -13.22 -3.42 27.54
CA TYR A 113 -13.79 -3.69 28.85
C TYR A 113 -14.72 -4.90 28.77
N LYS A 114 -14.40 -5.93 29.55
CA LYS A 114 -15.21 -7.16 29.64
C LYS A 114 -15.98 -7.19 30.95
N LYS A 115 -17.28 -7.46 30.85
CA LYS A 115 -18.14 -7.72 32.00
C LYS A 115 -19.18 -8.78 31.62
N ASP A 116 -19.27 -9.83 32.41
CA ASP A 116 -20.17 -10.97 32.17
C ASP A 116 -19.97 -11.50 30.73
N ASN A 117 -21.05 -11.53 29.94
CA ASN A 117 -21.05 -11.98 28.56
C ASN A 117 -20.70 -10.88 27.54
N TRP A 118 -20.50 -9.64 27.97
CA TRP A 118 -20.33 -8.48 27.10
C TRP A 118 -18.89 -8.02 27.07
N VAL A 119 -18.43 -7.60 25.88
CA VAL A 119 -17.17 -6.88 25.71
C VAL A 119 -17.41 -5.67 24.80
N ILE A 120 -17.06 -4.48 25.32
CA ILE A 120 -16.95 -3.28 24.52
C ILE A 120 -15.47 -3.14 24.16
N SER A 121 -15.17 -2.94 22.88
CA SER A 121 -13.79 -2.80 22.40
C SER A 121 -13.62 -1.58 21.51
N ALA A 122 -12.41 -0.99 21.57
CA ALA A 122 -12.01 0.14 20.77
C ALA A 122 -10.57 -0.04 20.29
N SER A 123 -10.26 0.45 19.09
CA SER A 123 -8.88 0.57 18.61
C SER A 123 -8.66 1.83 17.79
N PHE A 124 -7.41 2.27 17.79
CA PHE A 124 -6.86 3.24 16.85
C PHE A 124 -5.61 2.65 16.22
N ALA A 125 -5.51 2.70 14.89
CA ALA A 125 -4.33 2.24 14.16
C ALA A 125 -4.18 2.93 12.81
N ILE A 126 -3.02 2.78 12.20
CA ILE A 126 -2.83 3.06 10.78
C ILE A 126 -3.26 1.79 10.01
N THR A 127 -4.51 1.80 9.54
CA THR A 127 -5.18 0.65 8.92
C THR A 127 -4.82 0.47 7.45
N GLY A 128 -4.07 1.40 6.88
CA GLY A 128 -3.63 1.32 5.49
C GLY A 128 -2.58 2.37 5.15
N GLY A 129 -1.96 2.18 4.00
CA GLY A 129 -0.87 3.03 3.51
C GLY A 129 0.51 2.53 3.91
N GLY A 130 1.53 3.08 3.26
CA GLY A 130 2.93 2.65 3.40
C GLY A 130 3.88 3.72 3.94
N GLY A 131 3.37 4.81 4.46
CA GLY A 131 4.20 5.95 4.87
C GLY A 131 4.56 6.87 3.70
N LYS A 132 5.74 7.49 3.76
CA LYS A 132 6.29 8.32 2.68
C LYS A 132 7.25 7.47 1.85
N ALA A 133 7.01 7.39 0.53
CA ALA A 133 7.93 6.80 -0.44
C ALA A 133 8.59 7.91 -1.25
N SER A 134 9.92 7.90 -1.34
CA SER A 134 10.72 8.92 -2.04
C SER A 134 11.53 8.28 -3.15
N PHE A 135 11.37 8.79 -4.37
CA PHE A 135 12.15 8.45 -5.55
C PHE A 135 12.93 9.67 -5.99
N SER A 136 14.16 9.82 -5.50
CA SER A 136 14.99 10.99 -5.76
C SER A 136 15.42 11.15 -7.22
N ASN A 137 15.40 10.06 -7.98
CA ASN A 137 15.71 10.06 -9.41
C ASN A 137 14.44 9.87 -10.26
N GLY A 138 13.27 10.18 -9.71
CA GLY A 138 11.98 10.03 -10.38
C GLY A 138 11.58 8.58 -10.64
N LEU A 139 10.76 8.38 -11.65
CA LEU A 139 10.20 7.10 -12.05
C LEU A 139 10.43 6.87 -13.56
N PRO A 140 10.51 5.61 -14.01
CA PRO A 140 10.72 5.27 -15.43
C PRO A 140 9.71 5.96 -16.35
N MET A 141 8.45 6.02 -15.93
CA MET A 141 7.39 6.66 -16.71
C MET A 141 7.67 8.14 -17.01
N PHE A 142 8.29 8.89 -16.10
CA PHE A 142 8.58 10.29 -16.30
C PHE A 142 9.64 10.48 -17.38
N ASP A 143 10.74 9.72 -17.30
CA ASP A 143 11.81 9.77 -18.30
C ASP A 143 11.30 9.31 -19.67
N ALA A 144 10.57 8.18 -19.71
CA ALA A 144 10.06 7.63 -20.95
C ALA A 144 9.06 8.56 -21.64
N LEU A 145 8.15 9.18 -20.87
CA LEU A 145 7.19 10.14 -21.38
C LEU A 145 7.87 11.39 -21.93
N ALA A 146 8.81 11.97 -21.17
CA ALA A 146 9.56 13.14 -21.61
C ALA A 146 10.31 12.83 -22.91
N MET A 147 11.06 11.72 -22.97
CA MET A 147 11.81 11.31 -24.16
C MET A 147 10.89 11.04 -25.34
N GLY A 148 9.80 10.29 -25.14
CA GLY A 148 8.84 9.96 -26.20
C GLY A 148 8.14 11.21 -26.75
N MET A 149 7.70 12.12 -25.89
CA MET A 149 7.05 13.38 -26.29
C MET A 149 8.00 14.29 -27.06
N ILE A 150 9.23 14.51 -26.57
CA ILE A 150 10.22 15.37 -27.23
C ILE A 150 10.59 14.79 -28.59
N THR A 151 10.88 13.48 -28.66
CA THR A 151 11.20 12.81 -29.94
C THR A 151 10.07 13.00 -30.96
N LYS A 152 8.81 12.83 -30.53
CA LYS A 152 7.64 12.97 -31.41
C LYS A 152 7.37 14.41 -31.82
N GLN A 153 7.47 15.37 -30.88
CA GLN A 153 7.22 16.79 -31.16
C GLN A 153 8.26 17.42 -32.08
N THR A 154 9.47 16.90 -32.06
CA THR A 154 10.60 17.42 -32.85
C THR A 154 10.92 16.57 -34.08
N ASP A 155 10.05 15.58 -34.43
CA ASP A 155 10.31 14.62 -35.50
C ASP A 155 11.70 13.96 -35.42
N GLY A 156 12.17 13.71 -34.17
CA GLY A 156 13.47 13.13 -33.90
C GLY A 156 14.67 14.09 -34.05
N GLN A 157 14.44 15.38 -34.30
CA GLN A 157 15.53 16.38 -34.43
C GLN A 157 16.20 16.65 -33.09
N VAL A 158 15.47 16.61 -31.98
CA VAL A 158 16.02 16.67 -30.62
C VAL A 158 16.09 15.25 -30.04
N THR A 159 17.31 14.72 -29.98
CA THR A 159 17.56 13.37 -29.48
C THR A 159 17.85 13.36 -27.98
N PRO A 160 17.66 12.22 -27.29
CA PRO A 160 17.87 12.10 -25.84
C PRO A 160 19.29 12.49 -25.35
N GLN A 161 20.30 12.51 -26.21
CA GLN A 161 21.66 12.99 -25.85
C GLN A 161 21.76 14.49 -25.72
N MET A 162 20.84 15.26 -26.31
CA MET A 162 20.89 16.72 -26.39
C MET A 162 20.35 17.42 -25.14
N TYR A 163 19.66 16.68 -24.26
CA TYR A 163 19.03 17.25 -23.06
C TYR A 163 19.23 16.37 -21.83
N ASP A 164 19.03 16.97 -20.69
CA ASP A 164 18.99 16.30 -19.41
C ASP A 164 17.55 16.25 -18.89
N ILE A 165 17.21 15.17 -18.17
CA ILE A 165 15.93 15.01 -17.48
C ILE A 165 16.21 14.94 -15.99
N ASN A 166 15.66 15.89 -15.24
CA ASN A 166 15.72 15.92 -13.78
C ASN A 166 14.33 15.67 -13.24
N THR A 167 14.19 14.61 -12.46
CA THR A 167 12.91 14.19 -11.89
C THR A 167 13.05 13.81 -10.44
N SER A 168 12.01 14.06 -9.66
CA SER A 168 11.86 13.56 -8.30
C SER A 168 10.40 13.34 -8.02
N MET A 169 10.08 12.35 -7.18
CA MET A 169 8.71 12.12 -6.73
C MET A 169 8.67 11.59 -5.32
N ASP A 170 7.87 12.24 -4.51
CA ASP A 170 7.47 11.83 -3.17
C ASP A 170 5.99 11.48 -3.17
N GLY A 171 5.65 10.31 -2.63
CA GLY A 171 4.27 9.91 -2.37
C GLY A 171 4.07 9.61 -0.90
N LYS A 172 3.00 10.12 -0.32
CA LYS A 172 2.66 9.91 1.09
C LYS A 172 1.23 9.40 1.22
N GLN A 173 1.03 8.32 2.00
CA GLN A 173 -0.29 7.75 2.18
C GLN A 173 -0.44 7.16 3.59
N TYR A 174 -1.48 7.60 4.30
CA TYR A 174 -1.89 7.04 5.60
C TYR A 174 -3.41 6.92 5.65
N ILE A 175 -3.89 5.79 6.14
CA ILE A 175 -5.29 5.62 6.54
C ILE A 175 -5.32 5.42 8.05
N TYR A 176 -5.88 6.39 8.76
CA TYR A 176 -6.12 6.30 10.18
C TYR A 176 -7.46 5.64 10.42
N GLY A 177 -7.49 4.57 11.21
CA GLY A 177 -8.72 3.85 11.56
C GLY A 177 -9.04 3.96 13.03
N VAL A 178 -10.28 4.33 13.34
CA VAL A 178 -10.87 4.23 14.68
C VAL A 178 -11.97 3.19 14.64
N GLN A 179 -11.80 2.09 15.35
CA GLN A 179 -12.77 1.00 15.42
C GLN A 179 -13.46 0.97 16.78
N LEU A 180 -14.77 0.75 16.77
CA LEU A 180 -15.59 0.50 17.95
C LEU A 180 -16.45 -0.72 17.70
N GLY A 181 -16.70 -1.51 18.75
CA GLY A 181 -17.57 -2.66 18.59
C GLY A 181 -17.94 -3.33 19.91
N LEU A 182 -18.89 -4.21 19.77
CA LEU A 182 -19.51 -4.95 20.86
C LEU A 182 -19.46 -6.44 20.58
N SER A 183 -18.93 -7.23 21.51
CA SER A 183 -18.95 -8.68 21.46
C SER A 183 -19.88 -9.22 22.52
N TYR A 184 -20.56 -10.32 22.21
CA TYR A 184 -21.48 -10.98 23.13
C TYR A 184 -21.29 -12.49 23.12
N LYS A 185 -21.05 -13.07 24.28
CA LYS A 185 -21.00 -14.52 24.49
C LYS A 185 -22.42 -15.07 24.56
N ILE A 186 -22.84 -15.76 23.49
CA ILE A 186 -24.19 -16.36 23.42
C ILE A 186 -24.28 -17.55 24.36
N ASN A 187 -23.25 -18.39 24.36
CA ASN A 187 -23.14 -19.58 25.22
C ASN A 187 -21.64 -19.94 25.40
N ASP A 188 -21.34 -21.09 25.99
CA ASP A 188 -19.96 -21.47 26.31
C ASP A 188 -19.08 -21.80 25.09
N TRP A 189 -19.64 -21.94 23.92
CA TRP A 189 -18.92 -22.27 22.68
C TRP A 189 -19.13 -21.27 21.55
N LEU A 190 -20.04 -20.31 21.66
CA LEU A 190 -20.32 -19.33 20.61
C LEU A 190 -20.34 -17.91 21.15
N SER A 191 -19.60 -17.03 20.49
CA SER A 191 -19.74 -15.60 20.65
C SER A 191 -19.83 -14.90 19.30
N VAL A 192 -20.36 -13.66 19.30
CA VAL A 192 -20.57 -12.84 18.09
C VAL A 192 -20.06 -11.44 18.34
N PHE A 193 -19.74 -10.74 17.26
CA PHE A 193 -19.29 -9.35 17.26
C PHE A 193 -20.02 -8.55 16.21
N ALA A 194 -20.35 -7.30 16.54
CA ALA A 194 -20.78 -6.27 15.59
C ALA A 194 -20.09 -4.96 15.94
N GLY A 195 -19.61 -4.27 14.93
CA GLY A 195 -18.90 -3.00 15.09
C GLY A 195 -18.66 -2.29 13.77
N GLY A 196 -17.82 -1.27 13.81
CA GLY A 196 -17.43 -0.53 12.62
C GLY A 196 -16.14 0.21 12.83
N ARG A 197 -15.49 0.53 11.72
CA ARG A 197 -14.27 1.31 11.65
C ARG A 197 -14.49 2.54 10.81
N MET A 198 -14.25 3.72 11.37
CA MET A 198 -14.11 4.96 10.61
C MET A 198 -12.67 5.03 10.09
N ASN A 199 -12.51 5.22 8.80
CA ASN A 199 -11.22 5.36 8.14
C ASN A 199 -11.10 6.78 7.61
N TYR A 200 -9.96 7.42 7.88
CA TYR A 200 -9.62 8.74 7.36
C TYR A 200 -8.29 8.64 6.59
N PHE A 201 -8.35 8.93 5.30
CA PHE A 201 -7.19 8.99 4.42
C PHE A 201 -6.59 10.39 4.42
N THR A 202 -5.28 10.47 4.52
CA THR A 202 -4.50 11.66 4.20
C THR A 202 -3.23 11.24 3.46
N GLY A 203 -2.93 11.94 2.39
CA GLY A 203 -1.81 11.63 1.54
C GLY A 203 -1.58 12.71 0.51
N GLY A 204 -0.85 12.34 -0.54
CA GLY A 204 -0.58 13.24 -1.67
C GLY A 204 0.71 12.91 -2.37
N TYR A 205 0.98 13.73 -3.37
CA TYR A 205 2.12 13.62 -4.27
C TYR A 205 2.78 14.97 -4.41
N GLU A 206 4.09 14.98 -4.23
CA GLU A 206 4.95 16.12 -4.46
C GLU A 206 6.06 15.68 -5.42
N GLY A 207 6.28 16.43 -6.48
CA GLY A 207 7.32 16.08 -7.42
C GLY A 207 7.48 17.04 -8.56
N TYR A 208 8.60 16.87 -9.27
CA TYR A 208 8.88 17.66 -10.45
C TYR A 208 9.48 16.79 -11.56
N LEU A 209 9.25 17.24 -12.78
CA LEU A 209 9.94 16.80 -13.99
C LEU A 209 10.42 18.05 -14.70
N LYS A 210 11.72 18.14 -15.01
CA LYS A 210 12.32 19.23 -15.77
C LYS A 210 13.23 18.66 -16.83
N THR A 211 12.99 19.02 -18.07
CA THR A 211 13.80 18.62 -19.23
C THR A 211 14.41 19.85 -19.86
N GLU A 212 15.74 19.91 -19.90
CA GLU A 212 16.49 21.06 -20.39
C GLU A 212 17.55 20.66 -21.42
N LEU A 213 17.64 21.42 -22.52
CA LEU A 213 18.73 21.28 -23.48
C LEU A 213 20.09 21.54 -22.80
N LYS A 214 21.07 20.71 -23.11
CA LYS A 214 22.46 20.92 -22.70
C LYS A 214 22.98 22.18 -23.32
N ASN A 215 24.00 22.77 -22.72
CA ASN A 215 24.54 24.08 -23.13
C ASN A 215 24.95 24.15 -24.60
N ASP A 216 25.46 23.03 -25.14
CA ASP A 216 25.91 22.96 -26.55
C ASP A 216 24.75 23.03 -27.58
N TYR A 217 23.49 22.86 -27.12
CA TYR A 217 22.29 22.80 -27.96
C TYR A 217 21.33 23.97 -27.73
N THR A 218 21.70 25.00 -26.97
CA THR A 218 20.85 26.18 -26.66
C THR A 218 20.45 26.97 -27.91
N GLN A 219 21.26 26.95 -28.98
CA GLN A 219 20.88 27.55 -30.27
C GLN A 219 19.67 26.85 -30.90
N ILE A 220 19.52 25.53 -30.71
CA ILE A 220 18.35 24.79 -31.16
C ILE A 220 17.13 25.28 -30.38
N GLY A 221 17.21 25.45 -29.07
CA GLY A 221 16.13 25.97 -28.24
C GLY A 221 15.70 27.39 -28.66
N GLN A 222 16.63 28.26 -29.02
CA GLN A 222 16.33 29.60 -29.57
C GLN A 222 15.60 29.49 -30.92
N MET A 223 16.03 28.59 -31.80
CA MET A 223 15.37 28.36 -33.09
C MET A 223 13.94 27.75 -32.91
N MET A 224 13.75 26.98 -31.88
CA MET A 224 12.42 26.42 -31.48
C MET A 224 11.53 27.48 -30.84
N GLY A 225 12.07 28.64 -30.48
CA GLY A 225 11.34 29.72 -29.83
C GLY A 225 11.09 29.49 -28.33
N LEU A 226 11.96 28.70 -27.68
CA LEU A 226 11.88 28.51 -26.23
C LEU A 226 12.24 29.84 -25.53
N PRO A 227 11.43 30.32 -24.55
CA PRO A 227 11.62 31.63 -23.92
C PRO A 227 12.99 31.80 -23.27
N ASP A 228 13.51 30.75 -22.65
CA ASP A 228 14.83 30.71 -21.99
C ASP A 228 15.93 30.05 -22.85
N GLY A 229 15.58 29.59 -24.05
CA GLY A 229 16.43 28.83 -24.94
C GLY A 229 16.81 27.42 -24.48
N LYS A 230 16.26 26.95 -23.38
CA LYS A 230 16.65 25.65 -22.77
C LYS A 230 15.52 24.74 -22.37
N THR A 231 14.47 25.25 -21.73
CA THR A 231 13.45 24.43 -21.12
C THR A 231 12.52 23.81 -22.17
N LEU A 232 12.66 22.51 -22.40
CA LEU A 232 11.81 21.75 -23.32
C LEU A 232 10.45 21.45 -22.68
N ALA A 233 10.43 21.00 -21.43
CA ALA A 233 9.23 20.75 -20.66
C ALA A 233 9.51 20.87 -19.16
N SER A 234 8.53 21.35 -18.39
CA SER A 234 8.60 21.33 -16.93
C SER A 234 7.23 21.09 -16.33
N ILE A 235 7.19 20.26 -15.29
CA ILE A 235 6.06 20.01 -14.41
C ILE A 235 6.56 20.16 -12.98
N ASP A 236 5.83 20.91 -12.15
CA ASP A 236 6.07 21.00 -10.71
C ASP A 236 4.72 20.88 -10.02
N LEU A 237 4.53 19.80 -9.26
CA LEU A 237 3.24 19.39 -8.70
C LEU A 237 3.35 19.21 -7.18
N ASP A 238 2.39 19.81 -6.45
CA ASP A 238 2.08 19.49 -5.06
C ASP A 238 0.55 19.31 -4.95
N CYS A 239 0.12 18.06 -4.80
CA CYS A 239 -1.27 17.66 -4.72
C CYS A 239 -1.48 16.81 -3.47
N LYS A 240 -2.21 17.35 -2.52
CA LYS A 240 -2.66 16.62 -1.33
C LYS A 240 -3.99 15.93 -1.62
N GLN A 241 -4.25 14.87 -0.88
CA GLN A 241 -5.51 14.11 -1.00
C GLN A 241 -6.06 13.79 0.38
N THR A 242 -7.36 13.92 0.56
CA THR A 242 -8.08 13.53 1.76
C THR A 242 -9.36 12.79 1.42
N GLY A 243 -9.81 11.93 2.34
CA GLY A 243 -11.06 11.21 2.19
C GLY A 243 -11.41 10.43 3.44
N TRP A 244 -12.66 10.02 3.59
CA TRP A 244 -13.09 9.20 4.71
C TRP A 244 -14.15 8.18 4.29
N GLY A 245 -14.24 7.10 5.05
CA GLY A 245 -15.21 6.04 4.82
C GLY A 245 -15.42 5.19 6.06
N ILE A 246 -16.50 4.42 6.09
CA ILE A 246 -16.85 3.53 7.19
C ILE A 246 -16.82 2.09 6.71
N THR A 247 -16.16 1.23 7.47
CA THR A 247 -16.13 -0.23 7.31
C THR A 247 -16.98 -0.85 8.41
N PRO A 248 -18.20 -1.34 8.15
CA PRO A 248 -18.92 -2.20 9.09
C PRO A 248 -18.17 -3.52 9.27
N ILE A 249 -18.24 -4.11 10.47
CA ILE A 249 -17.51 -5.34 10.81
C ILE A 249 -18.43 -6.26 11.60
N ILE A 250 -18.47 -7.53 11.20
CA ILE A 250 -19.14 -8.59 11.95
C ILE A 250 -18.16 -9.74 12.19
N GLY A 251 -18.40 -10.51 13.24
CA GLY A 251 -17.55 -11.66 13.57
C GLY A 251 -18.30 -12.72 14.38
N ALA A 252 -17.76 -13.92 14.34
CA ALA A 252 -18.17 -15.04 15.19
C ALA A 252 -16.93 -15.80 15.66
N ASP A 253 -16.99 -16.34 16.86
CA ASP A 253 -15.94 -17.19 17.41
C ASP A 253 -16.56 -18.43 18.05
N LEU A 254 -16.02 -19.60 17.71
CA LEU A 254 -16.47 -20.89 18.21
C LEU A 254 -15.33 -21.55 18.98
N LYS A 255 -15.55 -21.74 20.28
CA LYS A 255 -14.58 -22.30 21.20
C LYS A 255 -14.98 -23.67 21.71
N PHE A 256 -14.20 -24.68 21.37
CA PHE A 256 -14.44 -26.08 21.78
C PHE A 256 -13.20 -26.63 22.48
N ASN A 257 -13.15 -26.56 23.82
CA ASN A 257 -12.02 -27.03 24.63
C ASN A 257 -10.67 -26.49 24.09
N LYS A 258 -9.92 -27.32 23.32
CA LYS A 258 -8.61 -27.00 22.75
C LYS A 258 -8.68 -26.35 21.36
N LEU A 259 -9.84 -26.36 20.73
CA LEU A 259 -10.07 -25.83 19.38
C LEU A 259 -10.76 -24.47 19.48
N ASN A 260 -10.24 -23.47 18.75
CA ASN A 260 -10.91 -22.21 18.54
C ASN A 260 -11.02 -21.90 17.06
N ILE A 261 -12.18 -21.42 16.61
CA ILE A 261 -12.43 -21.02 15.22
C ILE A 261 -12.92 -19.58 15.22
N GLY A 262 -12.13 -18.69 14.64
CA GLY A 262 -12.50 -17.29 14.49
C GLY A 262 -12.94 -16.98 13.05
N LEU A 263 -14.04 -16.25 12.93
CA LEU A 263 -14.58 -15.78 11.64
C LEU A 263 -14.81 -14.26 11.72
N LYS A 264 -14.35 -13.52 10.72
CA LYS A 264 -14.56 -12.08 10.64
C LYS A 264 -14.85 -11.66 9.20
N TYR A 265 -15.79 -10.72 9.04
CA TYR A 265 -16.06 -10.07 7.78
C TYR A 265 -16.07 -8.56 7.97
N GLU A 266 -15.21 -7.89 7.24
CA GLU A 266 -15.14 -6.44 7.11
C GLU A 266 -15.79 -6.06 5.77
N PHE A 267 -16.84 -5.24 5.81
CA PHE A 267 -17.50 -4.78 4.59
C PHE A 267 -16.63 -3.75 3.87
N LYS A 268 -16.83 -3.61 2.58
CA LYS A 268 -16.19 -2.59 1.77
C LYS A 268 -16.49 -1.20 2.33
N ALA A 269 -15.47 -0.35 2.44
CA ALA A 269 -15.66 1.07 2.67
C ALA A 269 -15.49 1.85 1.35
N ASN A 270 -16.52 2.58 0.96
CA ASN A 270 -16.38 3.54 -0.12
C ASN A 270 -15.53 4.70 0.37
N LEU A 271 -14.46 4.96 -0.34
CA LEU A 271 -13.51 6.02 -0.03
C LEU A 271 -13.21 6.80 -1.31
N ASN A 272 -13.70 8.03 -1.40
CA ASN A 272 -13.36 8.96 -2.46
C ASN A 272 -12.31 9.93 -1.93
N LEU A 273 -11.23 10.08 -2.66
CA LEU A 273 -10.15 11.01 -2.33
C LEU A 273 -10.35 12.29 -3.13
N GLU A 274 -10.47 13.41 -2.42
CA GLU A 274 -10.54 14.73 -3.00
C GLU A 274 -9.14 15.34 -3.06
N ASN A 275 -8.78 15.88 -4.22
CA ASN A 275 -7.55 16.59 -4.42
C ASN A 275 -7.61 18.00 -3.82
N ILE A 276 -6.52 18.39 -3.16
CA ILE A 276 -6.21 19.74 -2.73
C ILE A 276 -4.88 20.09 -3.39
N THR A 277 -4.94 20.71 -4.57
CA THR A 277 -3.75 20.97 -5.38
C THR A 277 -3.20 22.35 -5.07
N GLU A 278 -2.10 22.39 -4.31
CA GLU A 278 -1.44 23.62 -3.89
C GLU A 278 -0.54 24.19 -4.97
N LYS A 279 0.00 23.32 -5.84
CA LYS A 279 0.90 23.73 -6.93
C LYS A 279 0.71 22.85 -8.16
N MET A 280 0.62 23.47 -9.32
CA MET A 280 0.64 22.84 -10.64
C MET A 280 1.23 23.81 -11.66
N ASP A 281 2.56 23.91 -11.71
CA ASP A 281 3.27 24.78 -12.64
C ASP A 281 3.73 23.98 -13.85
N LEU A 282 3.37 24.44 -15.04
CA LEU A 282 3.60 23.75 -16.31
C LEU A 282 4.31 24.68 -17.30
N ILE A 283 5.38 24.19 -17.93
CA ILE A 283 6.06 24.85 -19.05
C ILE A 283 6.08 23.88 -20.22
N ASN A 284 5.51 24.25 -21.35
CA ASN A 284 5.43 23.46 -22.59
C ASN A 284 4.75 22.09 -22.41
N VAL A 285 3.89 21.95 -21.41
CA VAL A 285 3.09 20.74 -21.13
C VAL A 285 1.63 21.14 -21.14
N ASP A 286 0.80 20.37 -21.85
CA ASP A 286 -0.63 20.58 -21.87
C ASP A 286 -1.27 20.12 -20.55
N ARG A 287 -2.02 21.03 -19.91
CA ARG A 287 -2.67 20.79 -18.61
C ARG A 287 -3.60 19.57 -18.59
N LYS A 288 -4.16 19.20 -19.73
CA LYS A 288 -5.01 18.00 -19.85
C LYS A 288 -4.33 16.69 -19.41
N TYR A 289 -2.98 16.63 -19.47
CA TYR A 289 -2.23 15.46 -19.01
C TYR A 289 -2.20 15.32 -17.49
N LEU A 290 -2.52 16.39 -16.76
CA LEU A 290 -2.61 16.41 -15.30
C LEU A 290 -4.03 16.68 -14.81
N ALA A 291 -5.05 16.45 -15.64
CA ALA A 291 -6.45 16.70 -15.29
C ALA A 291 -6.88 15.94 -14.03
N ASP A 292 -6.36 14.73 -13.81
CA ASP A 292 -6.64 13.92 -12.63
C ASP A 292 -6.04 14.49 -11.34
N TYR A 293 -5.16 15.49 -11.42
CA TYR A 293 -4.57 16.20 -10.28
C TYR A 293 -5.14 17.61 -10.07
N GLU A 294 -6.14 17.99 -10.85
CA GLU A 294 -6.81 19.28 -10.67
C GLU A 294 -7.44 19.37 -9.27
N ASP A 295 -7.46 20.58 -8.73
CA ASP A 295 -8.08 20.87 -7.44
C ASP A 295 -9.57 20.48 -7.42
N GLY A 296 -10.02 19.85 -6.33
CA GLY A 296 -11.40 19.38 -6.18
C GLY A 296 -11.76 18.10 -6.96
N VAL A 297 -10.85 17.53 -7.76
CA VAL A 297 -11.11 16.25 -8.44
C VAL A 297 -11.19 15.12 -7.41
N ASN A 298 -12.23 14.30 -7.55
CA ASN A 298 -12.48 13.16 -6.68
C ASN A 298 -12.12 11.85 -7.37
N THR A 299 -11.37 10.99 -6.67
CA THR A 299 -10.89 9.71 -7.19
C THR A 299 -11.30 8.56 -6.26
N PRO A 300 -11.93 7.49 -6.78
CA PRO A 300 -12.23 6.31 -5.99
C PRO A 300 -10.96 5.63 -5.45
N SER A 301 -10.97 5.29 -4.16
CA SER A 301 -9.89 4.56 -3.47
C SER A 301 -10.48 3.69 -2.37
N ASP A 302 -11.44 2.84 -2.72
CA ASP A 302 -12.20 2.04 -1.77
C ASP A 302 -11.28 1.10 -0.98
N ILE A 303 -11.64 0.88 0.29
CA ILE A 303 -11.05 -0.20 1.08
C ILE A 303 -11.84 -1.46 0.75
N PRO A 304 -11.20 -2.54 0.26
CA PRO A 304 -11.89 -3.76 -0.12
C PRO A 304 -12.57 -4.42 1.06
N SER A 305 -13.64 -5.17 0.82
CA SER A 305 -14.15 -6.08 1.83
C SER A 305 -13.13 -7.18 2.11
N MET A 306 -13.08 -7.64 3.36
CA MET A 306 -12.17 -8.69 3.80
C MET A 306 -12.94 -9.79 4.54
N PHE A 307 -12.76 -11.03 4.11
CA PHE A 307 -13.15 -12.22 4.85
C PHE A 307 -11.93 -12.83 5.51
N SER A 308 -12.04 -13.17 6.81
CA SER A 308 -11.01 -13.87 7.57
C SER A 308 -11.62 -15.10 8.24
N ALA A 309 -10.95 -16.25 8.13
CA ALA A 309 -11.28 -17.49 8.81
C ALA A 309 -10.00 -18.11 9.40
N ALA A 310 -10.03 -18.44 10.67
CA ALA A 310 -8.89 -18.98 11.39
C ALA A 310 -9.27 -20.18 12.26
N ILE A 311 -8.32 -21.12 12.39
CA ILE A 311 -8.42 -22.28 13.27
C ILE A 311 -7.19 -22.29 14.15
N GLY A 312 -7.39 -22.20 15.46
CA GLY A 312 -6.36 -22.34 16.50
C GLY A 312 -6.54 -23.63 17.30
N TYR A 313 -5.45 -24.29 17.61
CA TYR A 313 -5.48 -25.53 18.38
C TYR A 313 -4.39 -25.54 19.46
N GLU A 314 -4.78 -25.89 20.67
CA GLU A 314 -3.89 -26.11 21.80
C GLU A 314 -3.33 -27.55 21.75
N ILE A 315 -2.16 -27.71 21.14
CA ILE A 315 -1.47 -29.00 20.99
C ILE A 315 -1.08 -29.54 22.36
N LEU A 316 -0.45 -28.69 23.15
CA LEU A 316 -0.08 -28.91 24.55
C LEU A 316 -0.54 -27.68 25.36
N PRO A 317 -0.67 -27.78 26.70
CA PRO A 317 -0.99 -26.62 27.53
C PRO A 317 -0.03 -25.44 27.35
N THR A 318 1.18 -25.70 26.85
CA THR A 318 2.25 -24.70 26.59
C THR A 318 2.48 -24.42 25.10
N LEU A 319 1.82 -25.14 24.18
CA LEU A 319 2.09 -25.04 22.74
C LEU A 319 0.78 -24.89 21.98
N ARG A 320 0.63 -23.78 21.28
CA ARG A 320 -0.52 -23.43 20.44
C ARG A 320 -0.08 -23.22 19.00
N ALA A 321 -0.90 -23.68 18.06
CA ALA A 321 -0.72 -23.41 16.63
C ALA A 321 -2.01 -22.88 16.03
N SER A 322 -1.88 -22.05 14.98
CA SER A 322 -3.02 -21.50 14.26
C SER A 322 -2.73 -21.45 12.77
N VAL A 323 -3.77 -21.66 11.98
CA VAL A 323 -3.81 -21.40 10.55
C VAL A 323 -4.94 -20.43 10.26
N GLU A 324 -4.72 -19.54 9.28
CA GLU A 324 -5.68 -18.49 8.97
C GLU A 324 -5.68 -18.22 7.46
N TYR A 325 -6.82 -17.81 6.95
CA TYR A 325 -7.02 -17.42 5.56
C TYR A 325 -7.70 -16.07 5.52
N HIS A 326 -7.16 -15.17 4.66
CA HIS A 326 -7.79 -13.92 4.31
C HIS A 326 -8.11 -13.87 2.82
N PHE A 327 -9.26 -13.31 2.51
CA PHE A 327 -9.65 -12.94 1.16
C PHE A 327 -10.04 -11.46 1.12
N PHE A 328 -9.36 -10.69 0.29
CA PHE A 328 -9.71 -9.29 0.01
C PHE A 328 -10.36 -9.22 -1.37
N ASP A 329 -11.55 -8.66 -1.43
CA ASP A 329 -12.30 -8.52 -2.69
C ASP A 329 -11.91 -7.23 -3.43
N ASP A 330 -10.64 -7.15 -3.81
CA ASP A 330 -10.05 -5.97 -4.47
C ASP A 330 -10.71 -5.67 -5.82
N LYS A 331 -11.20 -6.70 -6.53
CA LYS A 331 -11.86 -6.52 -7.84
C LYS A 331 -13.14 -5.69 -7.76
N HIS A 332 -13.76 -5.60 -6.59
CA HIS A 332 -14.99 -4.84 -6.35
C HIS A 332 -14.76 -3.58 -5.50
N ALA A 333 -13.50 -3.27 -5.17
CA ALA A 333 -13.12 -2.02 -4.53
C ALA A 333 -12.73 -0.99 -5.60
N GLY A 334 -13.48 0.12 -5.69
CA GLY A 334 -13.23 1.16 -6.68
C GLY A 334 -11.83 1.74 -6.57
N MET A 335 -11.12 1.81 -7.69
CA MET A 335 -9.79 2.42 -7.83
C MET A 335 -9.80 3.41 -8.99
N ALA A 336 -8.82 4.31 -9.01
CA ALA A 336 -8.57 5.20 -10.13
C ALA A 336 -8.48 4.43 -11.46
N ASN A 337 -8.78 5.13 -12.55
CA ASN A 337 -8.67 4.53 -13.87
C ASN A 337 -7.20 4.36 -14.31
N VAL A 338 -6.97 3.36 -15.15
CA VAL A 338 -5.72 3.17 -15.89
C VAL A 338 -6.04 3.14 -17.38
N THR A 339 -5.10 3.59 -18.19
CA THR A 339 -5.21 3.53 -19.65
C THR A 339 -4.57 2.24 -20.16
N LEU A 340 -5.35 1.41 -20.85
CA LEU A 340 -4.87 0.19 -21.47
C LEU A 340 -4.03 0.49 -22.73
N PRO A 341 -3.26 -0.47 -23.25
CA PRO A 341 -2.45 -0.29 -24.45
C PRO A 341 -3.23 0.14 -25.70
N ASP A 342 -4.52 -0.20 -25.79
CA ASP A 342 -5.43 0.21 -26.87
C ASP A 342 -6.01 1.62 -26.70
N GLY A 343 -5.63 2.34 -25.64
CA GLY A 343 -6.12 3.67 -25.30
C GLY A 343 -7.43 3.69 -24.50
N THR A 344 -7.99 2.54 -24.17
CA THR A 344 -9.22 2.47 -23.36
C THR A 344 -8.94 2.78 -21.90
N SER A 345 -9.76 3.64 -21.28
CA SER A 345 -9.69 3.93 -19.85
C SER A 345 -10.60 2.98 -19.08
N VAL A 346 -10.03 2.26 -18.11
CA VAL A 346 -10.76 1.31 -17.26
C VAL A 346 -10.39 1.51 -15.79
N ALA A 347 -11.32 1.21 -14.89
CA ALA A 347 -11.00 1.21 -13.46
C ALA A 347 -9.95 0.14 -13.14
N LYS A 348 -8.87 0.53 -12.46
CA LYS A 348 -7.65 -0.29 -12.25
C LYS A 348 -7.96 -1.67 -11.65
N GLN A 349 -8.87 -1.76 -10.69
CA GLN A 349 -9.24 -3.03 -10.06
C GLN A 349 -9.83 -4.07 -11.03
N LYS A 350 -10.41 -3.63 -12.15
CA LYS A 350 -10.97 -4.55 -13.16
C LYS A 350 -9.89 -5.30 -13.93
N THR A 351 -8.66 -4.80 -13.93
CA THR A 351 -7.51 -5.45 -14.57
C THR A 351 -6.90 -6.58 -13.74
N LEU A 352 -7.29 -6.72 -12.45
CA LEU A 352 -6.88 -7.85 -11.61
C LEU A 352 -7.47 -9.17 -12.12
N LYS A 353 -6.72 -10.26 -12.01
CA LYS A 353 -7.18 -11.62 -12.31
C LYS A 353 -8.20 -12.11 -11.26
N HIS A 354 -7.91 -11.86 -9.99
CA HIS A 354 -8.75 -12.19 -8.83
C HIS A 354 -8.44 -11.23 -7.67
N GLY A 355 -9.19 -11.27 -6.59
CA GLY A 355 -8.88 -10.57 -5.33
C GLY A 355 -7.66 -11.15 -4.62
N THR A 356 -7.20 -10.50 -3.57
CA THR A 356 -6.02 -10.95 -2.82
C THR A 356 -6.34 -12.12 -1.91
N HIS A 357 -5.49 -13.15 -1.95
CA HIS A 357 -5.52 -14.31 -1.06
C HIS A 357 -4.31 -14.31 -0.15
N GLU A 358 -4.53 -14.45 1.15
CA GLU A 358 -3.47 -14.64 2.13
C GLU A 358 -3.67 -15.96 2.88
N TYR A 359 -2.61 -16.71 3.03
CA TYR A 359 -2.54 -17.96 3.78
C TYR A 359 -1.53 -17.77 4.90
N LEU A 360 -1.97 -17.91 6.15
CA LEU A 360 -1.20 -17.62 7.33
C LEU A 360 -1.09 -18.86 8.22
N ALA A 361 0.05 -19.01 8.87
CA ALA A 361 0.25 -20.02 9.91
C ALA A 361 1.10 -19.44 11.03
N GLY A 362 0.88 -19.87 12.25
CA GLY A 362 1.65 -19.39 13.39
C GLY A 362 1.66 -20.38 14.54
N MET A 363 2.66 -20.22 15.40
CA MET A 363 2.86 -21.07 16.58
C MET A 363 3.38 -20.22 17.74
N GLU A 364 2.88 -20.51 18.94
CA GLU A 364 3.33 -19.93 20.20
C GLU A 364 3.70 -21.05 21.17
N TRP A 365 4.83 -20.88 21.83
CA TRP A 365 5.32 -21.79 22.85
C TRP A 365 5.68 -21.08 24.14
N ASP A 366 4.98 -21.42 25.22
CA ASP A 366 5.28 -20.95 26.57
C ASP A 366 6.47 -21.73 27.12
N ILE A 367 7.68 -21.21 26.95
CA ILE A 367 8.92 -21.81 27.46
C ILE A 367 8.90 -21.81 28.97
N THR A 368 8.39 -20.73 29.56
CA THR A 368 8.17 -20.56 31.00
C THR A 368 6.83 -19.82 31.23
N LYS A 369 6.40 -19.71 32.50
CA LYS A 369 5.26 -18.88 32.86
C LYS A 369 5.44 -17.39 32.51
N ARG A 370 6.68 -16.95 32.29
CA ARG A 370 7.01 -15.55 31.98
C ARG A 370 7.41 -15.31 30.53
N LEU A 371 7.82 -16.34 29.79
CA LEU A 371 8.35 -16.20 28.44
C LEU A 371 7.60 -17.10 27.47
N THR A 372 6.96 -16.47 26.50
CA THR A 372 6.38 -17.10 25.31
C THR A 372 7.21 -16.70 24.09
N VAL A 373 7.65 -17.64 23.30
CA VAL A 373 8.25 -17.39 21.98
C VAL A 373 7.26 -17.76 20.89
N SER A 374 7.37 -17.12 19.75
CA SER A 374 6.45 -17.37 18.63
C SER A 374 7.11 -17.14 17.28
N SER A 375 6.56 -17.82 16.28
CA SER A 375 6.87 -17.58 14.88
C SER A 375 5.63 -17.73 14.03
N GLY A 376 5.67 -17.13 12.83
CA GLY A 376 4.58 -17.24 11.87
C GLY A 376 5.08 -17.08 10.44
N PHE A 377 4.23 -17.52 9.53
CA PHE A 377 4.41 -17.47 8.09
C PHE A 377 3.15 -16.93 7.42
N GLN A 378 3.32 -16.14 6.37
CA GLN A 378 2.24 -15.67 5.51
C GLN A 378 2.66 -15.78 4.05
N LYS A 379 1.77 -16.24 3.19
CA LYS A 379 1.89 -16.16 1.74
C LYS A 379 0.78 -15.29 1.20
N THR A 380 1.12 -14.30 0.38
CA THR A 380 0.17 -13.37 -0.25
C THR A 380 0.22 -13.51 -1.77
N ASN A 381 -0.96 -13.68 -2.38
CA ASN A 381 -1.16 -13.70 -3.83
C ASN A 381 -2.17 -12.62 -4.22
N TYR A 382 -1.73 -11.66 -5.02
CA TYR A 382 -2.49 -10.44 -5.36
C TYR A 382 -3.33 -10.53 -6.64
N GLY A 383 -3.24 -11.59 -7.43
CA GLY A 383 -3.97 -11.68 -8.70
C GLY A 383 -3.53 -10.66 -9.77
N LEU A 384 -2.25 -10.35 -9.82
CA LEU A 384 -1.67 -9.28 -10.65
C LEU A 384 -1.78 -9.54 -12.15
N SER A 385 -1.92 -8.46 -12.92
CA SER A 385 -1.79 -8.42 -14.38
C SER A 385 -0.81 -7.31 -14.79
N ASN A 386 -0.38 -7.31 -16.06
CA ASN A 386 0.46 -6.22 -16.59
C ASN A 386 -0.25 -4.87 -16.56
N ASP A 387 -1.55 -4.84 -16.84
CA ASP A 387 -2.33 -3.62 -16.86
C ASP A 387 -2.59 -3.04 -15.48
N PHE A 388 -2.52 -3.89 -14.43
CA PHE A 388 -2.60 -3.43 -13.04
C PHE A 388 -1.33 -2.72 -12.58
N GLN A 389 -0.16 -3.15 -13.05
CA GLN A 389 1.13 -2.62 -12.61
C GLN A 389 1.42 -1.25 -13.21
N THR A 390 1.72 -0.29 -12.34
CA THR A 390 2.18 1.06 -12.72
C THR A 390 3.39 1.43 -11.87
N ASP A 391 4.27 2.29 -12.38
CA ASP A 391 5.53 2.65 -11.69
C ASP A 391 5.31 3.23 -10.29
N THR A 392 4.24 3.92 -10.14
CA THR A 392 3.89 4.59 -8.91
C THR A 392 3.08 3.71 -7.96
N SER A 393 2.46 2.64 -8.48
CA SER A 393 1.58 1.74 -7.73
C SER A 393 1.68 0.32 -8.29
N PHE A 394 2.66 -0.42 -7.80
CA PHE A 394 2.88 -1.82 -8.15
C PHE A 394 2.91 -2.73 -6.92
N SER A 395 2.49 -3.95 -7.10
CA SER A 395 2.55 -5.02 -6.10
C SER A 395 3.32 -6.22 -6.61
N CYS A 396 3.77 -7.05 -5.70
CA CYS A 396 4.48 -8.30 -5.98
C CYS A 396 3.98 -9.36 -5.02
N ASP A 397 3.68 -10.55 -5.52
CA ASP A 397 3.36 -11.69 -4.67
C ASP A 397 4.50 -11.93 -3.68
N SER A 398 4.16 -12.36 -2.48
CA SER A 398 5.14 -12.39 -1.41
C SER A 398 4.95 -13.55 -0.43
N TYR A 399 5.98 -13.80 0.35
CA TYR A 399 5.87 -14.51 1.61
C TYR A 399 6.56 -13.72 2.72
N SER A 400 6.00 -13.85 3.93
CA SER A 400 6.50 -13.15 5.12
C SER A 400 6.81 -14.13 6.23
N LEU A 401 7.79 -13.78 7.03
CA LEU A 401 8.17 -14.48 8.26
C LEU A 401 8.09 -13.51 9.43
N GLY A 402 7.46 -13.94 10.50
CA GLY A 402 7.40 -13.22 11.75
C GLY A 402 7.94 -14.07 12.89
N PHE A 403 8.61 -13.44 13.83
CA PHE A 403 9.07 -14.09 15.04
C PHE A 403 9.26 -13.07 16.16
N GLY A 404 9.21 -13.56 17.39
CA GLY A 404 9.37 -12.71 18.55
C GLY A 404 9.01 -13.40 19.85
N ALA A 405 8.85 -12.61 20.88
CA ALA A 405 8.57 -13.07 22.22
C ALA A 405 7.60 -12.17 22.96
N ARG A 406 6.86 -12.78 23.90
CA ARG A 406 6.14 -12.08 24.96
C ARG A 406 6.83 -12.35 26.29
N VAL A 407 7.03 -11.28 27.04
CA VAL A 407 7.55 -11.34 28.41
C VAL A 407 6.46 -10.83 29.36
N ASN A 408 5.99 -11.71 30.25
CA ASN A 408 5.07 -11.33 31.33
C ASN A 408 5.90 -10.74 32.50
N LEU A 409 5.86 -9.42 32.66
CA LEU A 409 6.58 -8.71 33.73
C LEU A 409 5.94 -8.98 35.09
N THR A 410 4.61 -8.92 35.10
CA THR A 410 3.76 -9.20 36.27
C THR A 410 2.53 -10.00 35.81
N GLN A 411 1.57 -10.23 36.68
CA GLN A 411 0.27 -10.80 36.31
C GLN A 411 -0.57 -9.84 35.43
N ALA A 412 -0.32 -8.52 35.55
CA ALA A 412 -1.05 -7.47 34.87
C ALA A 412 -0.31 -6.94 33.62
N TRP A 413 1.01 -6.93 33.61
CA TRP A 413 1.82 -6.30 32.57
C TRP A 413 2.59 -7.32 31.73
N SER A 414 2.54 -7.16 30.41
CA SER A 414 3.39 -7.90 29.47
C SER A 414 3.92 -7.01 28.37
N ILE A 415 5.04 -7.42 27.77
CA ILE A 415 5.67 -6.78 26.63
C ILE A 415 5.75 -7.81 25.49
N ASP A 416 5.34 -7.42 24.28
CA ASP A 416 5.64 -8.16 23.05
C ASP A 416 6.75 -7.46 22.30
N VAL A 417 7.74 -8.23 21.83
CA VAL A 417 8.81 -7.79 20.91
C VAL A 417 8.75 -8.65 19.68
N ALA A 418 8.79 -8.02 18.52
CA ALA A 418 8.61 -8.73 17.26
C ALA A 418 9.48 -8.18 16.13
N TYR A 419 9.84 -9.06 15.24
CA TYR A 419 10.42 -8.76 13.95
C TYR A 419 9.64 -9.47 12.86
N PHE A 420 9.36 -8.76 11.77
CA PHE A 420 8.63 -9.25 10.63
C PHE A 420 9.36 -8.85 9.36
N TRP A 421 9.52 -9.80 8.44
CA TRP A 421 10.23 -9.62 7.19
C TRP A 421 9.42 -10.22 6.04
N THR A 422 9.39 -9.50 4.91
CA THR A 422 8.71 -9.95 3.69
C THR A 422 9.70 -10.07 2.54
N HIS A 423 9.66 -11.21 1.87
CA HIS A 423 10.28 -11.43 0.57
C HIS A 423 9.23 -11.28 -0.53
N TYR A 424 9.55 -10.49 -1.53
CA TYR A 424 8.69 -10.28 -2.68
C TYR A 424 9.24 -10.98 -3.92
N ASN A 425 8.39 -11.69 -4.66
CA ASN A 425 8.72 -12.22 -5.96
C ASN A 425 8.77 -11.07 -6.97
N LYS A 426 9.84 -10.98 -7.73
CA LYS A 426 9.93 -9.97 -8.79
C LYS A 426 8.79 -10.15 -9.79
N TYR A 427 8.21 -9.03 -10.24
CA TYR A 427 7.19 -9.02 -11.27
C TYR A 427 7.77 -8.37 -12.53
N THR A 428 7.73 -9.09 -13.66
CA THR A 428 8.16 -8.56 -14.96
C THR A 428 6.94 -8.15 -15.76
N LYS A 429 6.92 -6.89 -16.22
CA LYS A 429 5.93 -6.32 -17.12
C LYS A 429 6.61 -6.02 -18.45
N GLU A 430 6.10 -6.60 -19.54
CA GLU A 430 6.49 -6.27 -20.89
C GLU A 430 5.37 -5.54 -21.60
N THR A 431 5.70 -4.57 -22.43
CA THR A 431 4.71 -3.81 -23.22
C THR A 431 5.25 -3.46 -24.60
N ASP A 432 4.38 -3.49 -25.60
CA ASP A 432 4.68 -3.05 -26.98
C ASP A 432 4.64 -1.52 -27.12
N SER A 433 4.04 -0.81 -26.16
CA SER A 433 4.01 0.65 -26.11
C SER A 433 4.36 1.12 -24.70
N TYR A 434 5.67 1.25 -24.44
CA TYR A 434 6.19 1.63 -23.11
C TYR A 434 5.73 3.04 -22.76
N ASN A 435 4.93 3.13 -21.69
CA ASN A 435 4.32 4.39 -21.23
C ASN A 435 3.68 5.22 -22.38
N GLY A 436 3.04 4.55 -23.34
CA GLY A 436 2.33 5.22 -24.44
C GLY A 436 3.23 5.75 -25.57
N THR A 437 4.53 5.47 -25.56
CA THR A 437 5.49 6.01 -26.55
C THR A 437 5.43 5.32 -27.92
N GLY A 438 4.75 4.16 -28.04
CA GLY A 438 4.76 3.32 -29.23
C GLY A 438 6.04 2.49 -29.41
N LEU A 439 6.97 2.54 -28.49
CA LEU A 439 8.18 1.74 -28.45
C LEU A 439 8.06 0.63 -27.40
N LYS A 440 8.65 -0.54 -27.70
CA LYS A 440 8.68 -1.65 -26.72
C LYS A 440 9.54 -1.31 -25.52
N GLY A 441 9.13 -1.82 -24.35
CA GLY A 441 9.90 -1.71 -23.13
C GLY A 441 9.45 -2.71 -22.08
N SER A 442 10.17 -2.78 -20.98
CA SER A 442 9.84 -3.66 -19.87
C SER A 442 10.27 -3.09 -18.53
N ASP A 443 9.55 -3.47 -17.48
CA ASP A 443 9.87 -3.15 -16.08
C ASP A 443 9.96 -4.41 -15.26
N ILE A 444 10.96 -4.49 -14.38
CA ILE A 444 11.05 -5.51 -13.34
C ILE A 444 10.83 -4.82 -12.01
N TYR A 445 9.67 -5.07 -11.42
CA TYR A 445 9.30 -4.53 -10.11
C TYR A 445 9.79 -5.42 -8.99
N ASN A 446 10.35 -4.82 -7.95
CA ASN A 446 10.80 -5.49 -6.75
C ASN A 446 10.55 -4.65 -5.49
N ARG A 447 10.39 -5.32 -4.34
CA ARG A 447 10.17 -4.66 -3.05
C ARG A 447 10.91 -5.39 -1.93
N THR A 448 11.17 -4.68 -0.85
CA THR A 448 11.58 -5.27 0.43
C THR A 448 10.72 -4.69 1.54
N ASN A 449 10.54 -5.42 2.62
CA ASN A 449 9.85 -4.91 3.81
C ASN A 449 10.43 -5.54 5.07
N LYS A 450 10.72 -4.71 6.07
CA LYS A 450 11.18 -5.10 7.40
C LYS A 450 10.43 -4.27 8.43
N VAL A 451 9.86 -4.93 9.43
CA VAL A 451 9.10 -4.27 10.49
C VAL A 451 9.58 -4.75 11.84
N PHE A 452 9.85 -3.81 12.74
CA PHE A 452 10.09 -4.07 14.16
C PHE A 452 8.87 -3.61 14.94
N GLY A 453 8.43 -4.39 15.91
CA GLY A 453 7.28 -4.07 16.74
C GLY A 453 7.54 -4.27 18.21
N LEU A 454 6.98 -3.35 19.00
CA LEU A 454 6.96 -3.41 20.46
C LEU A 454 5.54 -3.09 20.92
N SER A 455 4.98 -3.96 21.78
CA SER A 455 3.71 -3.66 22.46
C SER A 455 3.87 -3.73 23.96
N LEU A 456 3.22 -2.81 24.66
CA LEU A 456 3.03 -2.86 26.11
C LEU A 456 1.56 -3.17 26.37
N ASN A 457 1.30 -4.28 27.05
CA ASN A 457 -0.05 -4.74 27.35
C ASN A 457 -0.31 -4.67 28.84
N TYR A 458 -1.53 -4.30 29.19
CA TYR A 458 -2.01 -4.21 30.56
C TYR A 458 -3.39 -4.85 30.69
N LYS A 459 -3.61 -5.62 31.74
CA LYS A 459 -4.93 -6.15 32.13
C LYS A 459 -5.19 -5.84 33.61
N PHE A 460 -6.37 -5.33 33.88
CA PHE A 460 -6.79 -4.92 35.23
C PHE A 460 -8.00 -5.71 35.67
#